data_e35b5f87f3d132d7d7388b3f8299be41
#
_entry.id   e35b5f87f3d132d7d7388b3f8299be41
#
_cell.length_a   1.000
_cell.length_b   1.000
_cell.length_c   1.000
_cell.angle_alpha   90.00
_cell.angle_beta   90.00
_cell.angle_gamma   90.00
#
_symmetry.space_group_name_H-M   'P 1'
#
loop_
_entity.id
_entity.type
_entity.pdbx_description
1 polymer ?
#
loop_
_entity_poly.entity_id
_entity_poly.type
_entity_poly.pdbx_seq_one_letter_code
_entity_poly.pdbx_strand_id
1 'polypeptide(L)'
;MRFLSLGLLHFAGTALGQSSIDLFTIAGFTGFPSSYEAPLSGKATESNLLVNAKVPIVFPGKTIWYNDLTYSSFAIATNLTPEPSGYLTSMRLHAFILQTGIARKLNEKDGFQLLVVPRYNSDFNGYDPKNWQFGGIALYEHRYHEKLMMRFGVMFNQELFGPLLVPLVHIDWQMNEKWSMAGLFPIYLKINYQLSDRMIVGLSHFGLITTYRISQQGFETDYVERNSIDEALYARYKVAGNFHLEARVGYSLARVYEQYAESEKMDFRLSIIRFGDDRLKKNVAFASGPMASLRLVYNLPIE
;
A
#
# COMPACT_ATOMS: atom_id res chain seq x y z
N MET A 1 -2.05 -0.39 37.04
CA MET A 1 -1.66 -0.28 35.62
C MET A 1 -1.63 1.20 35.25
N ARG A 2 -0.51 1.87 35.51
CA ARG A 2 -0.35 3.32 35.29
C ARG A 2 0.93 3.57 34.49
N PHE A 3 0.81 4.30 33.37
CA PHE A 3 1.87 5.05 32.67
C PHE A 3 3.12 4.33 32.11
N LEU A 4 2.97 3.12 31.57
CA LEU A 4 4.04 2.53 30.71
C LEU A 4 3.92 2.95 29.23
N SER A 5 2.85 3.61 28.83
CA SER A 5 2.52 3.79 27.41
C SER A 5 3.17 5.00 26.73
N LEU A 6 3.39 6.13 27.45
CA LEU A 6 3.97 7.33 26.81
C LEU A 6 5.49 7.25 26.61
N GLY A 7 6.22 6.70 27.59
CA GLY A 7 7.68 6.56 27.48
C GLY A 7 8.13 5.54 26.44
N LEU A 8 7.32 4.52 26.15
CA LEU A 8 7.61 3.50 25.15
C LEU A 8 7.44 4.03 23.71
N LEU A 9 6.51 4.98 23.51
CA LEU A 9 6.26 5.59 22.20
C LEU A 9 7.31 6.65 21.84
N HIS A 10 7.86 7.37 22.80
CA HIS A 10 9.03 8.26 22.62
C HIS A 10 10.24 7.50 22.06
N PHE A 11 10.52 6.32 22.61
CA PHE A 11 11.62 5.46 22.12
C PHE A 11 11.36 4.90 20.72
N ALA A 12 10.09 4.64 20.36
CA ALA A 12 9.74 4.10 19.05
C ALA A 12 10.09 5.05 17.91
N GLY A 13 9.93 6.35 18.12
CA GLY A 13 10.14 7.34 17.08
C GLY A 13 11.58 7.68 16.82
N THR A 14 12.35 7.87 17.88
CA THR A 14 13.80 8.05 17.73
C THR A 14 14.48 6.82 17.15
N ALA A 15 13.94 5.63 17.42
CA ALA A 15 14.43 4.37 16.84
C ALA A 15 13.94 4.14 15.39
N LEU A 16 12.75 4.62 15.01
CA LEU A 16 12.26 4.59 13.63
C LEU A 16 12.74 5.79 12.81
N GLY A 17 13.36 6.78 13.44
CA GLY A 17 13.89 7.95 12.75
C GLY A 17 12.85 8.88 12.14
N GLN A 18 11.58 8.72 12.50
CA GLN A 18 10.45 9.50 11.99
C GLN A 18 10.01 10.54 13.01
N SER A 19 9.59 11.72 12.55
CA SER A 19 9.04 12.78 13.40
C SER A 19 7.60 12.49 13.87
N SER A 20 6.89 11.60 13.17
CA SER A 20 5.54 11.16 13.54
C SER A 20 5.19 9.85 12.85
N ILE A 21 4.19 9.14 13.36
CA ILE A 21 3.69 7.89 12.79
C ILE A 21 2.16 7.91 12.72
N ASP A 22 1.60 7.57 11.54
CA ASP A 22 0.17 7.29 11.40
C ASP A 22 -0.10 5.91 12.02
N LEU A 23 -0.54 5.87 13.30
CA LEU A 23 -0.79 4.62 14.03
C LEU A 23 -2.05 3.91 13.57
N PHE A 24 -3.08 4.69 13.21
CA PHE A 24 -4.34 4.14 12.74
C PHE A 24 -4.88 4.97 11.59
N THR A 25 -5.39 4.30 10.57
CA THR A 25 -5.99 4.94 9.39
C THR A 25 -7.22 4.16 8.95
N ILE A 26 -8.31 4.88 8.71
CA ILE A 26 -9.45 4.39 7.92
C ILE A 26 -9.54 5.27 6.68
N ALA A 27 -9.65 4.66 5.50
CA ALA A 27 -9.72 5.38 4.24
C ALA A 27 -10.79 4.79 3.34
N GLY A 28 -11.57 5.68 2.71
CA GLY A 28 -12.41 5.38 1.57
C GLY A 28 -11.80 5.96 0.29
N PHE A 29 -11.86 5.23 -0.78
CA PHE A 29 -11.41 5.62 -2.11
C PHE A 29 -12.53 5.36 -3.11
N THR A 30 -12.65 6.22 -4.11
CA THR A 30 -13.48 5.98 -5.28
C THR A 30 -12.76 6.43 -6.55
N GLY A 31 -12.72 5.55 -7.55
CA GLY A 31 -12.39 5.89 -8.92
C GLY A 31 -13.65 6.37 -9.64
N PHE A 32 -13.55 7.40 -10.45
CA PHE A 32 -14.66 7.80 -11.30
C PHE A 32 -14.87 6.78 -12.43
N PRO A 33 -16.11 6.67 -12.98
CA PRO A 33 -16.42 5.69 -14.01
C PRO A 33 -15.48 5.81 -15.23
N SER A 34 -14.80 4.73 -15.57
CA SER A 34 -13.84 4.64 -16.68
C SER A 34 -14.33 3.66 -17.74
N SER A 35 -14.15 4.01 -19.01
CA SER A 35 -14.60 3.19 -20.14
C SER A 35 -13.75 1.93 -20.29
N TYR A 36 -14.38 0.84 -20.71
CA TYR A 36 -13.68 -0.35 -21.17
C TYR A 36 -12.98 -0.10 -22.51
N GLU A 37 -11.90 -0.85 -22.74
CA GLU A 37 -11.25 -0.93 -24.03
C GLU A 37 -12.12 -1.69 -25.04
N ALA A 38 -11.94 -1.40 -26.35
CA ALA A 38 -12.61 -2.15 -27.38
C ALA A 38 -12.29 -3.67 -27.28
N PRO A 39 -13.22 -4.57 -27.61
CA PRO A 39 -14.51 -4.32 -28.23
C PRO A 39 -15.68 -4.04 -27.26
N LEU A 40 -15.45 -3.96 -25.96
CA LEU A 40 -16.52 -3.79 -25.00
C LEU A 40 -17.04 -2.36 -24.96
N SER A 41 -18.34 -2.22 -24.69
CA SER A 41 -19.00 -0.96 -24.45
C SER A 41 -19.54 -0.92 -23.03
N GLY A 42 -19.25 0.14 -22.29
CA GLY A 42 -19.65 0.30 -20.90
C GLY A 42 -18.56 0.94 -20.04
N LYS A 43 -18.82 1.02 -18.75
CA LYS A 43 -17.92 1.64 -17.78
C LYS A 43 -17.73 0.75 -16.56
N ALA A 44 -16.54 0.85 -15.95
CA ALA A 44 -16.22 0.29 -14.67
C ALA A 44 -16.05 1.42 -13.63
N THR A 45 -16.48 1.17 -12.41
CA THR A 45 -16.25 2.03 -11.24
C THR A 45 -15.53 1.22 -10.17
N GLU A 46 -14.43 1.75 -9.67
CA GLU A 46 -13.66 1.17 -8.58
C GLU A 46 -14.01 1.88 -7.26
N SER A 47 -14.13 1.13 -6.18
CA SER A 47 -14.13 1.68 -4.83
C SER A 47 -13.25 0.82 -3.92
N ASN A 48 -12.70 1.44 -2.87
CA ASN A 48 -11.86 0.75 -1.90
C ASN A 48 -12.17 1.24 -0.48
N LEU A 49 -12.17 0.31 0.46
CA LEU A 49 -12.07 0.57 1.88
C LEU A 49 -10.72 0.04 2.37
N LEU A 50 -9.99 0.87 3.13
CA LEU A 50 -8.73 0.49 3.75
C LEU A 50 -8.78 0.79 5.25
N VAL A 51 -8.33 -0.17 6.05
CA VAL A 51 -8.07 0.00 7.49
C VAL A 51 -6.64 -0.43 7.75
N ASN A 52 -5.86 0.43 8.40
CA ASN A 52 -4.48 0.14 8.76
C ASN A 52 -4.23 0.46 10.22
N ALA A 53 -3.50 -0.41 10.91
CA ALA A 53 -3.07 -0.24 12.29
C ALA A 53 -1.60 -0.63 12.44
N LYS A 54 -0.81 0.26 13.06
CA LYS A 54 0.61 0.04 13.37
C LYS A 54 0.80 -0.08 14.87
N VAL A 55 1.47 -1.13 15.30
CA VAL A 55 1.73 -1.43 16.72
C VAL A 55 3.23 -1.70 16.91
N PRO A 56 4.06 -0.65 17.02
CA PRO A 56 5.46 -0.83 17.35
C PRO A 56 5.61 -1.23 18.83
N ILE A 57 6.38 -2.28 19.10
CA ILE A 57 6.72 -2.74 20.45
C ILE A 57 8.21 -2.50 20.68
N VAL A 58 8.55 -1.64 21.61
CA VAL A 58 9.93 -1.24 21.89
C VAL A 58 10.54 -2.14 22.95
N PHE A 59 11.68 -2.74 22.62
CA PHE A 59 12.48 -3.54 23.56
C PHE A 59 13.72 -2.76 24.03
N PRO A 60 14.27 -3.10 25.19
CA PRO A 60 15.56 -2.58 25.62
C PRO A 60 16.64 -2.80 24.55
N GLY A 61 17.58 -1.86 24.41
CA GLY A 61 18.70 -2.01 23.48
C GLY A 61 18.42 -1.54 22.04
N LYS A 62 17.53 -0.57 21.87
CA LYS A 62 17.25 0.09 20.56
C LYS A 62 16.66 -0.86 19.51
N THR A 63 15.95 -1.89 19.92
CA THR A 63 15.25 -2.84 19.05
C THR A 63 13.75 -2.61 19.14
N ILE A 64 13.08 -2.58 17.99
CA ILE A 64 11.63 -2.47 17.87
C ILE A 64 11.11 -3.70 17.16
N TRP A 65 10.08 -4.32 17.70
CA TRP A 65 9.24 -5.22 16.96
C TRP A 65 8.16 -4.39 16.27
N TYR A 66 8.28 -4.29 14.97
CA TYR A 66 7.35 -3.56 14.12
C TYR A 66 6.20 -4.47 13.70
N ASN A 67 4.98 -3.98 13.84
CA ASN A 67 3.78 -4.65 13.34
C ASN A 67 2.93 -3.61 12.61
N ASP A 68 2.53 -3.93 11.39
CA ASP A 68 1.64 -3.13 10.56
C ASP A 68 0.59 -4.07 9.95
N LEU A 69 -0.64 -3.95 10.40
CA LEU A 69 -1.77 -4.73 9.90
C LEU A 69 -2.62 -3.86 8.99
N THR A 70 -2.80 -4.32 7.77
CA THR A 70 -3.66 -3.67 6.78
C THR A 70 -4.76 -4.62 6.32
N TYR A 71 -5.98 -4.14 6.35
CA TYR A 71 -7.10 -4.70 5.61
C TYR A 71 -7.49 -3.77 4.48
N SER A 72 -7.71 -4.32 3.29
CA SER A 72 -8.29 -3.56 2.17
C SER A 72 -9.34 -4.37 1.43
N SER A 73 -10.36 -3.68 0.92
CA SER A 73 -11.41 -4.28 0.10
C SER A 73 -11.64 -3.42 -1.13
N PHE A 74 -11.30 -3.96 -2.29
CA PHE A 74 -11.59 -3.34 -3.59
C PHE A 74 -12.88 -3.91 -4.16
N ALA A 75 -13.77 -3.04 -4.63
CA ALA A 75 -14.98 -3.42 -5.33
C ALA A 75 -14.99 -2.78 -6.72
N ILE A 76 -15.21 -3.59 -7.73
CA ILE A 76 -15.38 -3.18 -9.13
C ILE A 76 -16.82 -3.46 -9.51
N ALA A 77 -17.54 -2.41 -9.90
CA ALA A 77 -18.88 -2.48 -10.44
C ALA A 77 -18.88 -2.06 -11.90
N THR A 78 -19.67 -2.74 -12.74
CA THR A 78 -19.70 -2.51 -14.18
C THR A 78 -21.12 -2.38 -14.71
N ASN A 79 -21.26 -1.76 -15.88
CA ASN A 79 -22.52 -1.64 -16.61
C ASN A 79 -22.38 -2.12 -18.07
N LEU A 80 -21.70 -3.22 -18.28
CA LEU A 80 -21.49 -3.82 -19.60
C LEU A 80 -22.81 -4.38 -20.20
N THR A 81 -22.99 -4.15 -21.50
CA THR A 81 -24.13 -4.68 -22.25
C THR A 81 -23.69 -5.05 -23.67
N PRO A 82 -23.76 -6.34 -24.09
CA PRO A 82 -24.09 -7.51 -23.26
C PRO A 82 -23.00 -7.81 -22.23
N GLU A 83 -23.36 -8.49 -21.16
CA GLU A 83 -22.37 -8.95 -20.17
C GLU A 83 -21.55 -10.09 -20.79
N PRO A 84 -20.21 -9.98 -20.82
CA PRO A 84 -19.36 -11.01 -21.40
C PRO A 84 -19.33 -12.25 -20.52
N SER A 85 -19.18 -13.41 -21.15
CA SER A 85 -18.98 -14.69 -20.48
C SER A 85 -17.49 -15.07 -20.44
N GLY A 86 -17.10 -15.91 -19.48
CA GLY A 86 -15.76 -16.48 -19.40
C GLY A 86 -14.76 -15.72 -18.53
N TYR A 87 -15.15 -14.57 -17.96
CA TYR A 87 -14.38 -13.83 -16.96
C TYR A 87 -15.27 -12.96 -16.06
N LEU A 88 -14.73 -12.53 -14.93
CA LEU A 88 -15.43 -11.67 -13.99
C LEU A 88 -15.45 -10.22 -14.49
N THR A 89 -16.62 -9.62 -14.46
CA THR A 89 -16.82 -8.21 -14.81
C THR A 89 -16.99 -7.36 -13.55
N SER A 90 -17.78 -7.83 -12.59
CA SER A 90 -17.92 -7.23 -11.26
C SER A 90 -17.27 -8.14 -10.23
N MET A 91 -16.50 -7.57 -9.31
CA MET A 91 -15.77 -8.37 -8.33
C MET A 91 -15.54 -7.59 -7.04
N ARG A 92 -15.40 -8.32 -5.95
CA ARG A 92 -14.94 -7.78 -4.67
C ARG A 92 -13.72 -8.56 -4.22
N LEU A 93 -12.61 -7.85 -4.01
CA LEU A 93 -11.32 -8.42 -3.68
C LEU A 93 -10.88 -7.93 -2.31
N HIS A 94 -10.41 -8.83 -1.46
CA HIS A 94 -10.02 -8.53 -0.09
C HIS A 94 -8.56 -8.91 0.15
N ALA A 95 -7.84 -8.09 0.92
CA ALA A 95 -6.50 -8.39 1.38
C ALA A 95 -6.37 -8.16 2.89
N PHE A 96 -5.84 -9.14 3.59
CA PHE A 96 -5.24 -9.00 4.91
C PHE A 96 -3.72 -9.10 4.77
N ILE A 97 -3.02 -8.07 5.18
CA ILE A 97 -1.56 -7.97 5.06
C ILE A 97 -0.98 -7.67 6.43
N LEU A 98 -0.10 -8.51 6.91
CA LEU A 98 0.67 -8.26 8.12
C LEU A 98 2.14 -8.07 7.73
N GLN A 99 2.71 -6.89 8.01
CA GLN A 99 4.15 -6.69 7.99
C GLN A 99 4.65 -6.78 9.42
N THR A 100 5.44 -7.78 9.75
CA THR A 100 5.94 -7.98 11.11
C THR A 100 7.41 -8.37 11.11
N GLY A 101 8.16 -7.86 12.09
CA GLY A 101 9.58 -8.16 12.22
C GLY A 101 10.32 -7.13 13.05
N ILE A 102 11.62 -7.05 12.87
CA ILE A 102 12.50 -6.25 13.71
C ILE A 102 13.07 -5.04 12.96
N ALA A 103 13.13 -3.92 13.66
CA ALA A 103 13.95 -2.77 13.31
C ALA A 103 14.93 -2.52 14.46
N ARG A 104 16.22 -2.34 14.16
CA ARG A 104 17.25 -2.13 15.16
C ARG A 104 18.26 -1.07 14.72
N LYS A 105 18.58 -0.16 15.63
CA LYS A 105 19.72 0.75 15.45
C LYS A 105 21.02 0.04 15.83
N LEU A 106 22.00 0.10 14.93
CA LEU A 106 23.35 -0.41 15.12
C LEU A 106 24.22 0.63 15.84
N ASN A 107 24.04 1.90 15.47
CA ASN A 107 24.68 3.06 16.07
C ASN A 107 23.75 4.29 15.96
N GLU A 108 24.26 5.51 16.11
CA GLU A 108 23.45 6.74 16.01
C GLU A 108 22.97 7.05 14.58
N LYS A 109 23.71 6.59 13.57
CA LYS A 109 23.42 6.86 12.16
C LYS A 109 22.83 5.68 11.42
N ASP A 110 23.20 4.46 11.81
CA ASP A 110 22.89 3.27 11.03
C ASP A 110 21.92 2.34 11.74
N GLY A 111 21.11 1.68 10.95
CA GLY A 111 20.15 0.69 11.42
C GLY A 111 19.73 -0.27 10.31
N PHE A 112 18.89 -1.21 10.67
CA PHE A 112 18.25 -2.11 9.71
C PHE A 112 16.82 -2.44 10.11
N GLN A 113 16.05 -2.85 9.12
CA GLN A 113 14.70 -3.38 9.31
C GLN A 113 14.54 -4.65 8.47
N LEU A 114 14.07 -5.72 9.12
CA LEU A 114 13.76 -7.01 8.49
C LEU A 114 12.33 -7.38 8.84
N LEU A 115 11.48 -7.53 7.84
CA LEU A 115 10.07 -7.88 7.99
C LEU A 115 9.72 -9.12 7.19
N VAL A 116 8.86 -9.95 7.73
CA VAL A 116 8.08 -10.95 6.98
C VAL A 116 6.70 -10.39 6.70
N VAL A 117 6.14 -10.76 5.55
CA VAL A 117 4.89 -10.20 5.05
C VAL A 117 3.92 -11.32 4.63
N PRO A 118 3.32 -12.06 5.61
CA PRO A 118 2.20 -12.93 5.30
C PRO A 118 0.99 -12.12 4.85
N ARG A 119 0.31 -12.60 3.80
CA ARG A 119 -0.88 -11.98 3.23
C ARG A 119 -1.92 -13.05 2.92
N TYR A 120 -3.18 -12.69 3.10
CA TYR A 120 -4.32 -13.48 2.67
C TYR A 120 -5.15 -12.64 1.70
N ASN A 121 -5.06 -12.96 0.41
CA ASN A 121 -5.67 -12.16 -0.65
C ASN A 121 -6.63 -13.02 -1.49
N SER A 122 -7.93 -12.72 -1.44
CA SER A 122 -8.94 -13.44 -2.22
C SER A 122 -10.23 -12.62 -2.39
N ASP A 123 -11.19 -13.19 -3.09
CA ASP A 123 -12.57 -12.67 -3.19
C ASP A 123 -13.48 -13.07 -2.00
N PHE A 124 -12.97 -13.85 -1.04
CA PHE A 124 -13.66 -14.36 0.16
C PHE A 124 -14.91 -15.23 -0.13
N ASN A 125 -15.10 -15.73 -1.34
CA ASN A 125 -16.18 -16.67 -1.66
C ASN A 125 -15.89 -18.10 -1.18
N GLY A 126 -14.69 -18.36 -0.65
CA GLY A 126 -14.29 -19.64 -0.08
C GLY A 126 -12.93 -19.52 0.62
N TYR A 127 -12.64 -20.51 1.49
CA TYR A 127 -11.32 -20.67 2.09
C TYR A 127 -10.47 -21.64 1.27
N ASP A 128 -9.31 -21.19 0.82
CA ASP A 128 -8.28 -22.03 0.21
C ASP A 128 -6.92 -21.67 0.87
N PRO A 129 -6.14 -22.66 1.36
CA PRO A 129 -4.77 -22.41 1.83
C PRO A 129 -3.88 -21.71 0.80
N LYS A 130 -4.15 -21.88 -0.49
CA LYS A 130 -3.43 -21.20 -1.58
C LYS A 130 -3.70 -19.69 -1.65
N ASN A 131 -4.67 -19.16 -0.89
CA ASN A 131 -4.90 -17.71 -0.76
C ASN A 131 -3.79 -17.02 0.03
N TRP A 132 -3.02 -17.80 0.82
CA TRP A 132 -1.87 -17.27 1.53
C TRP A 132 -0.71 -17.01 0.59
N GLN A 133 -0.15 -15.83 0.70
CA GLN A 133 1.03 -15.38 -0.01
C GLN A 133 2.04 -14.88 1.01
N PHE A 134 3.31 -15.04 0.72
CA PHE A 134 4.39 -14.67 1.63
C PHE A 134 5.38 -13.74 0.95
N GLY A 135 5.87 -12.80 1.70
CA GLY A 135 6.89 -11.87 1.28
C GLY A 135 7.83 -11.49 2.40
N GLY A 136 8.76 -10.61 2.08
CA GLY A 136 9.70 -10.05 3.05
C GLY A 136 10.22 -8.70 2.61
N ILE A 137 10.67 -7.90 3.57
CA ILE A 137 11.29 -6.60 3.34
C ILE A 137 12.59 -6.56 4.13
N ALA A 138 13.66 -6.13 3.47
CA ALA A 138 14.95 -5.85 4.09
C ALA A 138 15.38 -4.44 3.76
N LEU A 139 15.64 -3.61 4.77
CA LEU A 139 16.06 -2.23 4.62
C LEU A 139 17.29 -1.96 5.50
N TYR A 140 18.27 -1.27 4.95
CA TYR A 140 19.38 -0.65 5.67
C TYR A 140 19.10 0.84 5.82
N GLU A 141 19.20 1.36 7.05
CA GLU A 141 18.97 2.76 7.41
C GLU A 141 20.29 3.49 7.53
N HIS A 142 20.36 4.69 6.94
CA HIS A 142 21.44 5.65 7.17
C HIS A 142 20.88 7.05 7.41
N ARG A 143 21.28 7.67 8.52
CA ARG A 143 20.98 9.06 8.86
C ARG A 143 22.15 9.95 8.44
N TYR A 144 21.95 10.72 7.38
CA TYR A 144 22.94 11.64 6.85
C TYR A 144 23.16 12.84 7.78
N HIS A 145 22.04 13.39 8.29
CA HIS A 145 22.01 14.47 9.29
C HIS A 145 20.63 14.48 9.99
N GLU A 146 20.43 15.37 10.95
CA GLU A 146 19.20 15.42 11.77
C GLU A 146 17.91 15.53 10.94
N LYS A 147 17.98 16.21 9.79
CA LYS A 147 16.82 16.46 8.90
C LYS A 147 16.70 15.47 7.73
N LEU A 148 17.64 14.53 7.56
CA LEU A 148 17.62 13.56 6.47
C LEU A 148 18.01 12.16 6.92
N MET A 149 17.04 11.26 6.85
CA MET A 149 17.24 9.83 7.02
C MET A 149 16.75 9.11 5.76
N MET A 150 17.54 8.15 5.29
CA MET A 150 17.17 7.28 4.17
C MET A 150 17.31 5.81 4.55
N ARG A 151 16.47 4.96 3.93
CA ARG A 151 16.65 3.50 3.97
C ARG A 151 16.68 2.98 2.55
N PHE A 152 17.56 2.04 2.32
CA PHE A 152 17.73 1.37 1.03
C PHE A 152 17.51 -0.12 1.22
N GLY A 153 16.85 -0.75 0.27
CA GLY A 153 16.66 -2.18 0.36
C GLY A 153 15.75 -2.75 -0.69
N VAL A 154 15.08 -3.83 -0.33
CA VAL A 154 14.30 -4.62 -1.28
C VAL A 154 13.08 -5.22 -0.59
N MET A 155 11.98 -5.30 -1.33
CA MET A 155 10.83 -6.13 -1.03
C MET A 155 10.78 -7.30 -1.99
N PHE A 156 10.57 -8.48 -1.46
CA PHE A 156 10.23 -9.68 -2.20
C PHE A 156 8.80 -10.11 -1.84
N ASN A 157 8.00 -10.47 -2.84
CA ASN A 157 6.70 -11.10 -2.64
C ASN A 157 6.56 -12.29 -3.59
N GLN A 158 6.07 -13.42 -3.07
CA GLN A 158 5.58 -14.51 -3.90
C GLN A 158 4.13 -14.18 -4.28
N GLU A 159 3.95 -13.63 -5.47
CA GLU A 159 2.63 -13.35 -6.06
C GLU A 159 2.07 -14.60 -6.77
N LEU A 160 0.77 -14.58 -7.10
CA LEU A 160 0.16 -15.70 -7.83
C LEU A 160 0.70 -15.83 -9.26
N PHE A 161 1.21 -14.76 -9.84
CA PHE A 161 1.89 -14.81 -11.15
C PHE A 161 3.35 -15.28 -11.07
N GLY A 162 3.97 -15.31 -9.90
CA GLY A 162 5.39 -15.64 -9.72
C GLY A 162 6.09 -14.64 -8.79
N PRO A 163 7.44 -14.67 -8.74
CA PRO A 163 8.23 -13.80 -7.87
C PRO A 163 8.13 -12.31 -8.27
N LEU A 164 7.90 -11.44 -7.28
CA LEU A 164 7.97 -9.98 -7.42
C LEU A 164 9.10 -9.45 -6.55
N LEU A 165 10.04 -8.75 -7.15
CA LEU A 165 11.11 -8.03 -6.48
C LEU A 165 10.93 -6.53 -6.70
N VAL A 166 11.00 -5.73 -5.63
CA VAL A 166 10.87 -4.27 -5.70
C VAL A 166 12.04 -3.63 -4.95
N PRO A 167 12.95 -2.93 -5.65
CA PRO A 167 13.92 -2.06 -5.00
C PRO A 167 13.21 -0.95 -4.23
N LEU A 168 13.66 -0.68 -3.01
CA LEU A 168 13.04 0.27 -2.10
C LEU A 168 14.01 1.38 -1.69
N VAL A 169 13.50 2.60 -1.70
CA VAL A 169 14.16 3.78 -1.13
C VAL A 169 13.19 4.50 -0.21
N HIS A 170 13.42 4.40 1.09
CA HIS A 170 12.68 5.22 2.06
C HIS A 170 13.40 6.55 2.25
N ILE A 171 12.63 7.62 2.28
CA ILE A 171 13.10 8.98 2.52
C ILE A 171 12.28 9.57 3.67
N ASP A 172 12.97 10.19 4.61
CA ASP A 172 12.40 11.10 5.61
C ASP A 172 13.28 12.33 5.64
N TRP A 173 12.81 13.39 4.97
CA TRP A 173 13.57 14.61 4.73
C TRP A 173 12.80 15.86 5.08
N GLN A 174 13.24 16.57 6.11
CA GLN A 174 12.79 17.93 6.43
C GLN A 174 13.67 18.94 5.67
N MET A 175 13.24 19.35 4.47
CA MET A 175 14.00 20.24 3.59
C MET A 175 14.19 21.62 4.22
N ASN A 176 13.12 22.16 4.80
CA ASN A 176 13.10 23.42 5.56
C ASN A 176 11.89 23.43 6.52
N GLU A 177 11.57 24.57 7.13
CA GLU A 177 10.46 24.70 8.09
C GLU A 177 9.08 24.33 7.52
N LYS A 178 8.90 24.47 6.19
CA LYS A 178 7.60 24.25 5.52
C LYS A 178 7.57 23.03 4.63
N TRP A 179 8.70 22.64 4.05
CA TRP A 179 8.74 21.55 3.08
C TRP A 179 9.34 20.29 3.68
N SER A 180 8.65 19.17 3.50
CA SER A 180 9.20 17.85 3.83
C SER A 180 8.83 16.82 2.77
N MET A 181 9.61 15.74 2.74
CA MET A 181 9.35 14.56 1.90
C MET A 181 9.45 13.33 2.77
N ALA A 182 8.44 12.45 2.70
CA ALA A 182 8.44 11.21 3.47
C ALA A 182 7.75 10.08 2.69
N GLY A 183 8.34 8.89 2.74
CA GLY A 183 7.75 7.70 2.13
C GLY A 183 8.73 6.61 1.80
N LEU A 184 8.21 5.50 1.28
CA LEU A 184 8.92 4.31 0.83
C LEU A 184 8.65 4.12 -0.68
N PHE A 185 9.46 4.76 -1.52
CA PHE A 185 9.33 4.67 -2.98
C PHE A 185 9.78 3.30 -3.50
N PRO A 186 9.08 2.69 -4.47
CA PRO A 186 7.95 3.20 -5.24
C PRO A 186 6.56 2.85 -4.65
N ILE A 187 6.46 2.43 -3.38
CA ILE A 187 5.18 2.03 -2.80
C ILE A 187 4.35 3.24 -2.41
N TYR A 188 4.94 4.17 -1.67
CA TYR A 188 4.27 5.44 -1.34
C TYR A 188 5.30 6.55 -1.12
N LEU A 189 4.94 7.77 -1.48
CA LEU A 189 5.75 8.97 -1.24
C LEU A 189 4.84 10.18 -1.08
N LYS A 190 5.18 11.07 -0.16
CA LYS A 190 4.52 12.37 0.00
C LYS A 190 5.53 13.48 -0.04
N ILE A 191 5.21 14.55 -0.77
CA ILE A 191 5.87 15.85 -0.69
C ILE A 191 4.89 16.79 -0.01
N ASN A 192 5.26 17.32 1.14
CA ASN A 192 4.41 18.05 2.04
C ASN A 192 4.79 19.52 2.06
N TYR A 193 3.78 20.39 2.10
CA TYR A 193 3.94 21.81 2.40
C TYR A 193 3.07 22.18 3.61
N GLN A 194 3.71 22.62 4.68
CA GLN A 194 3.03 23.08 5.90
C GLN A 194 2.42 24.46 5.64
N LEU A 195 1.10 24.50 5.41
CA LEU A 195 0.37 25.72 5.11
C LEU A 195 0.08 26.53 6.39
N SER A 196 -0.23 25.81 7.47
CA SER A 196 -0.45 26.36 8.82
C SER A 196 -0.21 25.27 9.87
N ASP A 197 -0.26 25.59 11.17
CA ASP A 197 -0.09 24.61 12.26
C ASP A 197 -1.10 23.44 12.21
N ARG A 198 -2.20 23.62 11.50
CA ARG A 198 -3.25 22.59 11.37
C ARG A 198 -3.41 22.03 9.96
N MET A 199 -2.76 22.63 8.96
CA MET A 199 -3.01 22.29 7.55
C MET A 199 -1.73 21.96 6.82
N ILE A 200 -1.67 20.77 6.24
CA ILE A 200 -0.65 20.33 5.31
C ILE A 200 -1.29 20.10 3.96
N VAL A 201 -0.68 20.57 2.89
CA VAL A 201 -1.06 20.27 1.50
C VAL A 201 0.13 19.67 0.78
N GLY A 202 -0.09 18.94 -0.31
CA GLY A 202 1.04 18.39 -1.04
C GLY A 202 0.66 17.42 -2.14
N LEU A 203 1.69 16.72 -2.59
CA LEU A 203 1.59 15.64 -3.58
C LEU A 203 1.73 14.29 -2.88
N SER A 204 0.98 13.30 -3.34
CA SER A 204 1.10 11.92 -2.88
C SER A 204 1.19 10.97 -4.06
N HIS A 205 2.12 10.06 -3.98
CA HIS A 205 2.30 8.89 -4.83
C HIS A 205 1.91 7.63 -4.07
N PHE A 206 1.23 6.70 -4.72
CA PHE A 206 0.99 5.36 -4.20
C PHE A 206 1.01 4.33 -5.32
N GLY A 207 1.92 3.35 -5.23
CA GLY A 207 2.04 2.24 -6.16
C GLY A 207 1.62 0.91 -5.52
N LEU A 208 0.80 0.13 -6.22
CA LEU A 208 0.37 -1.18 -5.76
C LEU A 208 0.43 -2.19 -6.89
N ILE A 209 1.09 -3.33 -6.61
CA ILE A 209 1.06 -4.56 -7.42
C ILE A 209 0.69 -5.68 -6.47
N THR A 210 -0.42 -6.36 -6.73
CA THR A 210 -0.86 -7.48 -5.88
C THR A 210 -1.79 -8.41 -6.65
N THR A 211 -1.87 -9.65 -6.20
CA THR A 211 -2.73 -10.67 -6.80
C THR A 211 -3.74 -11.19 -5.78
N TYR A 212 -4.91 -11.57 -6.27
CA TYR A 212 -6.02 -12.11 -5.50
C TYR A 212 -6.48 -13.41 -6.12
N ARG A 213 -6.55 -14.48 -5.34
CA ARG A 213 -7.17 -15.73 -5.78
C ARG A 213 -8.68 -15.56 -5.84
N ILE A 214 -9.28 -16.15 -6.86
CA ILE A 214 -10.74 -16.19 -7.03
C ILE A 214 -11.24 -17.56 -6.57
N SER A 215 -12.28 -17.54 -5.74
CA SER A 215 -13.01 -18.74 -5.25
C SER A 215 -14.47 -18.74 -5.73
N GLN A 216 -14.89 -17.74 -6.51
CA GLN A 216 -16.22 -17.68 -7.09
C GLN A 216 -16.45 -18.86 -8.04
N GLN A 217 -17.63 -19.46 -7.94
CA GLN A 217 -18.03 -20.62 -8.75
C GLN A 217 -17.83 -20.37 -10.25
N GLY A 218 -17.13 -21.28 -10.91
CA GLY A 218 -16.78 -21.21 -12.33
C GLY A 218 -15.44 -20.51 -12.61
N PHE A 219 -14.78 -19.94 -11.59
CA PHE A 219 -13.50 -19.25 -11.70
C PHE A 219 -12.51 -19.66 -10.61
N GLU A 220 -12.71 -20.77 -9.91
CA GLU A 220 -11.96 -21.21 -8.73
C GLU A 220 -10.48 -21.46 -8.99
N THR A 221 -10.11 -21.61 -10.28
CA THR A 221 -8.71 -21.77 -10.71
C THR A 221 -8.11 -20.50 -11.27
N ASP A 222 -8.76 -19.35 -11.05
CA ASP A 222 -8.29 -18.08 -11.58
C ASP A 222 -7.68 -17.21 -10.48
N TYR A 223 -6.94 -16.20 -10.92
CA TYR A 223 -6.51 -15.09 -10.07
C TYR A 223 -6.66 -13.76 -10.80
N VAL A 224 -6.78 -12.69 -10.04
CA VAL A 224 -6.79 -11.32 -10.55
C VAL A 224 -5.51 -10.62 -10.11
N GLU A 225 -4.77 -10.08 -11.06
CA GLU A 225 -3.67 -9.15 -10.84
C GLU A 225 -4.21 -7.71 -10.83
N ARG A 226 -3.98 -6.98 -9.75
CA ARG A 226 -4.27 -5.56 -9.64
C ARG A 226 -3.00 -4.74 -9.62
N ASN A 227 -2.91 -3.78 -10.53
CA ASN A 227 -1.87 -2.75 -10.52
C ASN A 227 -2.50 -1.37 -10.52
N SER A 228 -1.89 -0.42 -9.84
CA SER A 228 -2.17 1.00 -9.98
C SER A 228 -0.98 1.84 -9.53
N ILE A 229 -0.88 3.04 -10.12
CA ILE A 229 -0.02 4.13 -9.66
C ILE A 229 -0.95 5.32 -9.48
N ASP A 230 -1.17 5.72 -8.23
CA ASP A 230 -2.08 6.79 -7.88
C ASP A 230 -1.28 8.05 -7.56
N GLU A 231 -1.45 9.09 -8.40
CA GLU A 231 -0.85 10.41 -8.20
C GLU A 231 -1.93 11.40 -7.80
N ALA A 232 -1.78 12.06 -6.66
CA ALA A 232 -2.82 12.94 -6.15
C ALA A 232 -2.27 14.18 -5.44
N LEU A 233 -3.01 15.28 -5.58
CA LEU A 233 -2.96 16.39 -4.65
C LEU A 233 -3.71 16.00 -3.38
N TYR A 234 -3.21 16.40 -2.23
CA TYR A 234 -3.88 16.15 -0.96
C TYR A 234 -3.84 17.34 -0.03
N ALA A 235 -4.83 17.38 0.86
CA ALA A 235 -4.90 18.27 1.99
C ALA A 235 -5.18 17.47 3.26
N ARG A 236 -4.36 17.66 4.30
CA ARG A 236 -4.50 17.05 5.63
C ARG A 236 -4.78 18.16 6.64
N TYR A 237 -5.88 18.02 7.36
CA TYR A 237 -6.30 18.97 8.40
C TYR A 237 -6.32 18.30 9.78
N LYS A 238 -5.68 18.92 10.77
CA LYS A 238 -5.71 18.50 12.17
C LYS A 238 -7.04 18.90 12.79
N VAL A 239 -7.93 17.93 13.00
CA VAL A 239 -9.28 18.14 13.51
C VAL A 239 -9.25 18.41 15.02
N ALA A 240 -8.70 17.46 15.79
CA ALA A 240 -8.58 17.55 17.24
C ALA A 240 -7.50 16.59 17.75
N GLY A 241 -6.71 17.03 18.75
CA GLY A 241 -5.65 16.19 19.31
C GLY A 241 -4.73 15.64 18.20
N ASN A 242 -4.64 14.32 18.10
CA ASN A 242 -3.84 13.61 17.11
C ASN A 242 -4.67 13.13 15.89
N PHE A 243 -5.95 13.49 15.80
CA PHE A 243 -6.80 13.11 14.68
C PHE A 243 -6.70 14.10 13.53
N HIS A 244 -6.51 13.55 12.34
CA HIS A 244 -6.42 14.30 11.09
C HIS A 244 -7.42 13.75 10.08
N LEU A 245 -8.01 14.65 9.30
CA LEU A 245 -8.77 14.33 8.11
C LEU A 245 -7.90 14.64 6.89
N GLU A 246 -7.78 13.70 5.97
CA GLU A 246 -7.00 13.86 4.75
C GLU A 246 -7.87 13.58 3.54
N ALA A 247 -8.02 14.57 2.66
CA ALA A 247 -8.69 14.45 1.37
C ALA A 247 -7.66 14.42 0.24
N ARG A 248 -7.91 13.60 -0.78
CA ARG A 248 -7.08 13.48 -1.97
C ARG A 248 -7.93 13.54 -3.21
N VAL A 249 -7.42 14.17 -4.26
CA VAL A 249 -7.96 14.14 -5.60
C VAL A 249 -6.81 13.96 -6.59
N GLY A 250 -6.99 13.09 -7.57
CA GLY A 250 -5.89 12.76 -8.45
C GLY A 250 -6.28 11.83 -9.58
N TYR A 251 -5.30 11.11 -10.08
CA TYR A 251 -5.45 10.20 -11.21
C TYR A 251 -4.75 8.87 -10.90
N SER A 252 -5.45 7.78 -11.18
CA SER A 252 -4.93 6.42 -11.09
C SER A 252 -4.37 6.02 -12.45
N LEU A 253 -3.05 6.06 -12.57
CA LEU A 253 -2.29 5.66 -13.75
C LEU A 253 -2.10 4.15 -13.76
N ALA A 254 -2.00 3.54 -14.95
CA ALA A 254 -1.75 2.12 -15.13
C ALA A 254 -2.66 1.23 -14.25
N ARG A 255 -3.88 1.69 -13.97
CA ARG A 255 -4.87 0.93 -13.22
C ARG A 255 -5.37 -0.21 -14.08
N VAL A 256 -5.10 -1.42 -13.63
CA VAL A 256 -5.55 -2.64 -14.30
C VAL A 256 -6.07 -3.66 -13.30
N TYR A 257 -7.05 -4.45 -13.75
CA TYR A 257 -7.53 -5.67 -13.13
C TYR A 257 -7.50 -6.74 -14.20
N GLU A 258 -6.46 -7.57 -14.19
CA GLU A 258 -6.22 -8.61 -15.20
C GLU A 258 -6.47 -9.97 -14.61
N GLN A 259 -7.43 -10.72 -15.20
CA GLN A 259 -7.77 -12.08 -14.80
C GLN A 259 -6.99 -13.09 -15.61
N TYR A 260 -6.40 -14.07 -14.93
CA TYR A 260 -5.59 -15.14 -15.49
C TYR A 260 -5.97 -16.48 -14.88
N ALA A 261 -5.75 -17.56 -15.63
CA ALA A 261 -5.82 -18.92 -15.06
C ALA A 261 -4.65 -19.14 -14.08
N GLU A 262 -4.81 -20.05 -13.11
CA GLU A 262 -3.79 -20.38 -12.10
C GLU A 262 -2.47 -20.86 -12.74
N SER A 263 -2.53 -21.53 -13.91
CA SER A 263 -1.37 -21.99 -14.66
C SER A 263 -0.54 -20.87 -15.29
N GLU A 264 -1.17 -19.71 -15.52
CA GLU A 264 -0.52 -18.57 -16.17
C GLU A 264 0.46 -17.89 -15.22
N LYS A 265 1.76 -18.05 -15.49
CA LYS A 265 2.87 -17.54 -14.68
C LYS A 265 3.83 -16.75 -15.56
N MET A 266 4.62 -15.89 -14.92
CA MET A 266 5.80 -15.27 -15.51
C MET A 266 7.06 -15.73 -14.76
N ASP A 267 8.23 -15.57 -15.37
CA ASP A 267 9.49 -15.94 -14.73
C ASP A 267 9.72 -15.13 -13.46
N PHE A 268 9.70 -13.82 -13.57
CA PHE A 268 9.73 -12.89 -12.42
C PHE A 268 9.35 -11.47 -12.84
N ARG A 269 9.11 -10.63 -11.85
CA ARG A 269 8.83 -9.21 -12.04
C ARG A 269 9.76 -8.35 -11.20
N LEU A 270 10.40 -7.35 -11.84
CA LEU A 270 11.19 -6.34 -11.14
C LEU A 270 10.43 -5.01 -11.17
N SER A 271 9.75 -4.68 -10.05
CA SER A 271 8.87 -3.52 -9.98
C SER A 271 7.83 -3.52 -11.13
N ILE A 272 7.91 -2.58 -12.07
CA ILE A 272 6.99 -2.50 -13.22
C ILE A 272 7.43 -3.35 -14.42
N ILE A 273 8.66 -3.87 -14.42
CA ILE A 273 9.23 -4.62 -15.55
C ILE A 273 8.88 -6.11 -15.40
N ARG A 274 8.26 -6.69 -16.42
CA ARG A 274 7.84 -8.09 -16.49
C ARG A 274 8.87 -8.87 -17.32
N PHE A 275 9.29 -10.06 -16.84
CA PHE A 275 10.21 -10.95 -17.52
C PHE A 275 9.55 -12.30 -17.73
N GLY A 276 9.64 -12.85 -18.97
CA GLY A 276 8.99 -14.11 -19.34
C GLY A 276 7.48 -14.08 -19.17
N ASP A 277 6.83 -12.96 -19.53
CA ASP A 277 5.38 -12.78 -19.39
C ASP A 277 4.67 -13.12 -20.70
N ASP A 278 4.40 -14.41 -20.89
CA ASP A 278 3.62 -14.94 -22.03
C ASP A 278 2.19 -15.30 -21.62
N ARG A 279 1.70 -14.79 -20.46
CA ARG A 279 0.39 -15.09 -19.91
C ARG A 279 -0.76 -14.61 -20.79
N LEU A 280 -1.77 -15.45 -20.93
CA LEU A 280 -2.98 -15.13 -21.66
C LEU A 280 -4.03 -14.52 -20.73
N LYS A 281 -4.24 -13.21 -20.89
CA LYS A 281 -5.27 -12.47 -20.16
C LYS A 281 -6.67 -12.87 -20.63
N LYS A 282 -7.57 -13.16 -19.67
CA LYS A 282 -8.95 -13.57 -19.96
C LYS A 282 -9.89 -12.39 -20.22
N ASN A 283 -9.70 -11.27 -19.53
CA ASN A 283 -10.62 -10.14 -19.54
C ASN A 283 -10.12 -8.93 -20.33
N VAL A 284 -11.04 -8.08 -20.73
CA VAL A 284 -10.73 -6.76 -21.30
C VAL A 284 -10.49 -5.76 -20.17
N ALA A 285 -9.48 -4.91 -20.31
CA ALA A 285 -9.17 -3.87 -19.35
C ALA A 285 -10.13 -2.67 -19.45
N PHE A 286 -10.25 -1.93 -18.36
CA PHE A 286 -10.86 -0.60 -18.37
C PHE A 286 -9.79 0.48 -18.12
N ALA A 287 -10.04 1.68 -18.64
CA ALA A 287 -9.06 2.75 -18.67
C ALA A 287 -8.68 3.23 -17.25
N SER A 288 -7.46 3.75 -17.14
CA SER A 288 -7.05 4.61 -16.05
C SER A 288 -7.99 5.82 -15.91
N GLY A 289 -8.09 6.41 -14.74
CA GLY A 289 -9.06 7.49 -14.55
C GLY A 289 -8.86 8.32 -13.29
N PRO A 290 -9.65 9.40 -13.16
CA PRO A 290 -9.65 10.24 -11.98
C PRO A 290 -10.06 9.45 -10.73
N MET A 291 -9.60 9.93 -9.59
CA MET A 291 -9.91 9.32 -8.30
C MET A 291 -10.03 10.37 -7.19
N ALA A 292 -10.78 10.01 -6.15
CA ALA A 292 -10.86 10.76 -4.90
C ALA A 292 -10.78 9.83 -3.70
N SER A 293 -10.23 10.30 -2.60
CA SER A 293 -10.24 9.55 -1.35
C SER A 293 -10.35 10.45 -0.14
N LEU A 294 -10.90 9.89 0.93
CA LEU A 294 -11.00 10.52 2.24
C LEU A 294 -10.42 9.57 3.27
N ARG A 295 -9.60 10.11 4.19
CA ARG A 295 -8.91 9.33 5.22
C ARG A 295 -9.07 10.00 6.57
N LEU A 296 -9.42 9.21 7.59
CA LEU A 296 -9.28 9.58 8.99
C LEU A 296 -8.01 8.94 9.52
N VAL A 297 -7.13 9.74 10.11
CA VAL A 297 -5.80 9.31 10.54
C VAL A 297 -5.59 9.70 12.01
N TYR A 298 -5.17 8.76 12.82
CA TYR A 298 -4.59 9.03 14.13
C TYR A 298 -3.07 9.05 14.00
N ASN A 299 -2.50 10.25 14.02
CA ASN A 299 -1.06 10.48 13.87
C ASN A 299 -0.44 10.79 15.23
N LEU A 300 0.56 10.03 15.61
CA LEU A 300 1.29 10.25 16.85
C LEU A 300 2.61 10.97 16.54
N PRO A 301 2.82 12.20 17.05
CA PRO A 301 4.13 12.83 17.06
C PRO A 301 5.10 11.97 17.88
N ILE A 302 6.32 11.89 17.42
CA ILE A 302 7.37 11.12 18.07
C ILE A 302 8.49 12.11 18.37
N GLU A 303 8.51 12.59 19.63
CA GLU A 303 9.54 13.49 20.16
C GLU A 303 10.82 12.76 20.53
#